data_c49565147ac1ebfe6e71b0874233e2a9
#
_entry.id   c49565147ac1ebfe6e71b0874233e2a9
#
_cell.length_a   1.000
_cell.length_b   1.000
_cell.length_c   1.000
_cell.angle_alpha   90.00
_cell.angle_beta   90.00
_cell.angle_gamma   90.00
#
_symmetry.space_group_name_H-M   'P 1'
#
loop_
_entity.id
_entity.type
_entity.pdbx_description
1 polymer ?
#
loop_
_entity_poly.entity_id
_entity_poly.type
_entity_poly.pdbx_seq_one_letter_code
_entity_poly.pdbx_strand_id
1 'polypeptide(L)'
;MKHLGEYMDIHCGGVDNMVPHHTTDIAQSEAYAGHKWCNYWFHVHHLNDETGKMSKSKGEFLTVSLLEEKGYDPLVYRLFTLQSHYRKPLVFTYDALD
;
A
#
# COMPACT_ATOMS: atom_id res chain seq x y z
N MET A 1 -18.67 -7.11 0.59
CA MET A 1 -19.93 -6.76 1.29
C MET A 1 -20.33 -7.76 2.37
N LYS A 2 -19.95 -9.02 2.23
CA LYS A 2 -20.32 -10.06 3.21
C LYS A 2 -19.87 -9.75 4.64
N HIS A 3 -18.66 -9.20 4.79
CA HIS A 3 -18.05 -8.98 6.10
C HIS A 3 -18.17 -7.55 6.63
N LEU A 4 -18.17 -6.57 5.74
CA LEU A 4 -18.15 -5.16 6.11
C LEU A 4 -19.45 -4.41 5.79
N GLY A 5 -20.43 -5.10 5.19
CA GLY A 5 -21.69 -4.50 4.81
C GLY A 5 -21.66 -3.84 3.42
N GLU A 6 -22.72 -3.12 3.10
CA GLU A 6 -22.92 -2.51 1.78
C GLU A 6 -22.38 -1.09 1.66
N TYR A 7 -21.84 -0.53 2.72
CA TYR A 7 -21.21 0.79 2.75
C TYR A 7 -19.79 0.67 3.27
N MET A 8 -18.87 1.31 2.58
CA MET A 8 -17.47 1.38 2.99
C MET A 8 -17.07 2.84 3.15
N ASP A 9 -16.45 3.16 4.27
CA ASP A 9 -16.06 4.54 4.54
C ASP A 9 -14.79 4.91 3.79
N ILE A 10 -13.75 4.09 3.93
CA ILE A 10 -12.44 4.32 3.33
C ILE A 10 -11.94 3.03 2.69
N HIS A 11 -11.58 3.08 1.42
CA HIS A 11 -10.96 1.97 0.71
C HIS A 11 -9.55 2.36 0.32
N CYS A 12 -8.57 1.52 0.72
CA CYS A 12 -7.16 1.80 0.53
C CYS A 12 -6.54 0.90 -0.54
N GLY A 13 -5.46 1.38 -1.14
CA GLY A 13 -4.67 0.59 -2.08
C GLY A 13 -3.48 1.38 -2.59
N GLY A 14 -2.65 0.74 -3.40
CA GLY A 14 -1.58 1.42 -4.10
C GLY A 14 -2.12 2.28 -5.24
N VAL A 15 -1.33 3.22 -5.73
CA VAL A 15 -1.72 4.07 -6.87
C VAL A 15 -2.01 3.25 -8.12
N ASP A 16 -1.40 2.08 -8.26
CA ASP A 16 -1.63 1.16 -9.37
C ASP A 16 -3.02 0.50 -9.34
N ASN A 17 -3.71 0.51 -8.20
CA ASN A 17 -5.05 -0.02 -8.05
C ASN A 17 -6.14 0.95 -8.53
N MET A 18 -5.81 2.20 -8.80
CA MET A 18 -6.77 3.18 -9.24
C MET A 18 -7.46 2.74 -10.54
N VAL A 19 -6.70 2.25 -11.50
CA VAL A 19 -7.19 1.68 -12.76
C VAL A 19 -6.36 0.42 -13.06
N PRO A 20 -6.98 -0.75 -13.27
CA PRO A 20 -8.43 -1.00 -13.36
C PRO A 20 -9.11 -1.45 -12.04
N HIS A 21 -8.34 -1.77 -10.99
CA HIS A 21 -8.89 -2.49 -9.83
C HIS A 21 -9.99 -1.71 -9.11
N HIS A 22 -9.73 -0.49 -8.68
CA HIS A 22 -10.73 0.30 -7.94
C HIS A 22 -11.91 0.71 -8.82
N THR A 23 -11.68 0.99 -10.09
CA THR A 23 -12.76 1.26 -11.05
C THR A 23 -13.68 0.04 -11.19
N THR A 24 -13.10 -1.16 -11.25
CA THR A 24 -13.84 -2.41 -11.29
C THR A 24 -14.60 -2.66 -9.98
N ASP A 25 -13.98 -2.36 -8.84
CA ASP A 25 -14.62 -2.47 -7.53
C ASP A 25 -15.87 -1.59 -7.45
N ILE A 26 -15.79 -0.35 -7.94
CA ILE A 26 -16.94 0.56 -8.00
C ILE A 26 -18.04 -0.04 -8.85
N ALA A 27 -17.72 -0.51 -10.05
CA ALA A 27 -18.70 -1.08 -10.97
C ALA A 27 -19.42 -2.28 -10.36
N GLN A 28 -18.68 -3.21 -9.76
CA GLN A 28 -19.25 -4.42 -9.16
C GLN A 28 -20.09 -4.10 -7.93
N SER A 29 -19.55 -3.32 -7.01
CA SER A 29 -20.17 -3.06 -5.73
C SER A 29 -21.38 -2.15 -5.85
N GLU A 30 -21.32 -1.10 -6.66
CA GLU A 30 -22.43 -0.18 -6.84
C GLU A 30 -23.56 -0.82 -7.66
N ALA A 31 -23.24 -1.69 -8.63
CA ALA A 31 -24.25 -2.44 -9.36
C ALA A 31 -25.01 -3.40 -8.45
N TYR A 32 -24.31 -4.05 -7.52
CA TYR A 32 -24.95 -4.95 -6.55
C TYR A 32 -25.78 -4.19 -5.52
N ALA A 33 -25.23 -3.15 -4.93
CA ALA A 33 -25.86 -2.43 -3.82
C ALA A 33 -26.92 -1.43 -4.25
N GLY A 34 -26.84 -0.92 -5.48
CA GLY A 34 -27.76 0.10 -5.99
C GLY A 34 -27.54 1.50 -5.45
N HIS A 35 -26.38 1.75 -4.82
CA HIS A 35 -26.02 3.05 -4.26
C HIS A 35 -24.50 3.25 -4.29
N LYS A 36 -24.05 4.46 -4.00
CA LYS A 36 -22.60 4.74 -3.87
C LYS A 36 -22.03 3.89 -2.74
N TRP A 37 -20.99 3.11 -3.07
CA TRP A 37 -20.45 2.12 -2.15
C TRP A 37 -19.41 2.71 -1.19
N CYS A 38 -18.46 3.50 -1.69
CA CYS A 38 -17.33 4.01 -0.90
C CYS A 38 -17.24 5.53 -1.03
N ASN A 39 -17.10 6.21 0.11
CA ASN A 39 -17.02 7.66 0.16
C ASN A 39 -15.60 8.18 -0.10
N TYR A 40 -14.59 7.51 0.43
CA TYR A 40 -13.21 7.96 0.36
C TYR A 40 -12.29 6.87 -0.16
N TRP A 41 -11.43 7.25 -1.10
CA TRP A 41 -10.42 6.38 -1.69
C TRP A 41 -9.04 6.91 -1.30
N PHE A 42 -8.22 6.05 -0.70
CA PHE A 42 -6.90 6.42 -0.22
C PHE A 42 -5.85 5.62 -1.00
N HIS A 43 -5.06 6.31 -1.80
CA HIS A 43 -4.03 5.69 -2.64
C HIS A 43 -2.64 6.06 -2.16
N VAL A 44 -1.83 5.05 -1.90
CA VAL A 44 -0.46 5.19 -1.41
C VAL A 44 0.51 4.90 -2.53
N HIS A 45 1.54 5.72 -2.65
CA HIS A 45 2.58 5.52 -3.65
C HIS A 45 3.48 4.34 -3.29
N HIS A 46 4.23 3.84 -4.29
CA HIS A 46 5.05 2.64 -4.11
C HIS A 46 6.25 2.85 -3.19
N LEU A 47 6.64 1.77 -2.52
CA LEU A 47 7.95 1.66 -1.89
C LEU A 47 8.91 1.10 -2.93
N ASN A 48 9.96 1.87 -3.22
CA ASN A 48 10.98 1.50 -4.19
C ASN A 48 12.31 1.24 -3.48
N ASP A 49 13.19 0.50 -4.14
CA ASP A 49 14.61 0.45 -3.77
C ASP A 49 15.41 1.34 -4.73
N GLU A 50 16.73 1.36 -4.61
CA GLU A 50 17.61 2.17 -5.46
C GLU A 50 17.55 1.74 -6.94
N THR A 51 17.09 0.53 -7.22
CA THR A 51 17.00 -0.03 -8.58
C THR A 51 15.59 0.10 -9.17
N GLY A 52 14.60 0.61 -8.39
CA GLY A 52 13.22 0.78 -8.82
C GLY A 52 12.23 0.08 -7.90
N LYS A 53 11.06 -0.28 -8.43
CA LYS A 53 9.98 -0.89 -7.66
C LYS A 53 10.39 -2.25 -7.10
N MET A 54 10.22 -2.45 -5.79
CA MET A 54 10.39 -3.74 -5.15
C MET A 54 9.28 -4.70 -5.56
N SER A 55 9.64 -5.92 -5.92
CA SER A 55 8.67 -6.97 -6.20
C SER A 55 9.25 -8.35 -5.88
N LYS A 56 8.37 -9.29 -5.57
CA LYS A 56 8.77 -10.68 -5.29
C LYS A 56 9.49 -11.34 -6.47
N SER A 57 9.17 -10.92 -7.68
CA SER A 57 9.71 -11.52 -8.89
C SER A 57 11.18 -11.18 -9.15
N LYS A 58 11.73 -10.17 -8.48
CA LYS A 58 13.12 -9.77 -8.64
C LYS A 58 14.12 -10.56 -7.80
N GLY A 59 13.66 -11.51 -6.99
CA GLY A 59 14.52 -12.39 -6.20
C GLY A 59 15.08 -11.78 -4.91
N GLU A 60 15.35 -10.49 -4.87
CA GLU A 60 15.71 -9.77 -3.66
C GLU A 60 14.49 -9.07 -3.12
N PHE A 61 13.91 -9.64 -2.08
CA PHE A 61 12.68 -9.18 -1.50
C PHE A 61 12.89 -8.75 -0.05
N LEU A 62 12.66 -7.46 0.21
CA LEU A 62 12.76 -6.91 1.55
C LEU A 62 11.56 -7.35 2.38
N THR A 63 11.82 -7.97 3.52
CA THR A 63 10.80 -8.32 4.51
C THR A 63 11.17 -7.72 5.86
N VAL A 64 10.18 -7.58 6.73
CA VAL A 64 10.43 -7.16 8.11
C VAL A 64 11.34 -8.15 8.83
N SER A 65 11.15 -9.45 8.58
CA SER A 65 12.02 -10.49 9.15
C SER A 65 13.47 -10.33 8.75
N LEU A 66 13.74 -9.94 7.50
CA LEU A 66 15.09 -9.68 7.04
C LEU A 66 15.73 -8.51 7.80
N LEU A 67 14.95 -7.46 8.08
CA LEU A 67 15.43 -6.32 8.86
C LEU A 67 15.74 -6.72 10.31
N GLU A 68 14.92 -7.57 10.90
CA GLU A 68 15.17 -8.11 12.24
C GLU A 68 16.45 -8.93 12.28
N GLU A 69 16.69 -9.78 11.27
CA GLU A 69 17.91 -10.56 11.15
C GLU A 69 19.17 -9.68 11.05
N LYS A 70 19.03 -8.49 10.46
CA LYS A 70 20.13 -7.52 10.36
C LYS A 70 20.30 -6.64 11.60
N GLY A 71 19.46 -6.83 12.62
CA GLY A 71 19.56 -6.11 13.88
C GLY A 71 18.70 -4.84 13.97
N TYR A 72 17.83 -4.59 13.03
CA TYR A 72 16.92 -3.44 13.07
C TYR A 72 15.64 -3.78 13.84
N ASP A 73 15.19 -2.83 14.66
CA ASP A 73 13.87 -2.92 15.30
C ASP A 73 12.78 -2.64 14.25
N PRO A 74 11.71 -3.45 14.20
CA PRO A 74 10.60 -3.19 13.26
C PRO A 74 10.00 -1.79 13.36
N LEU A 75 10.02 -1.17 14.53
CA LEU A 75 9.53 0.19 14.72
C LEU A 75 10.37 1.24 13.98
N VAL A 76 11.65 0.97 13.74
CA VAL A 76 12.51 1.84 12.94
C VAL A 76 12.01 1.89 11.50
N TYR A 77 11.63 0.75 10.95
CA TYR A 77 11.02 0.70 9.62
C TYR A 77 9.70 1.46 9.58
N ARG A 78 8.88 1.32 10.59
CA ARG A 78 7.62 2.05 10.68
C ARG A 78 7.86 3.57 10.70
N LEU A 79 8.81 4.03 11.50
CA LEU A 79 9.19 5.45 11.53
C LEU A 79 9.62 5.93 10.15
N PHE A 80 10.46 5.14 9.47
CA PHE A 80 10.90 5.45 8.12
C PHE A 80 9.72 5.66 7.17
N THR A 81 8.72 4.78 7.20
CA THR A 81 7.54 4.92 6.32
C THR A 81 6.70 6.14 6.65
N LEU A 82 6.68 6.58 7.90
CA LEU A 82 5.91 7.74 8.34
C LEU A 82 6.57 9.08 8.01
N GLN A 83 7.84 9.09 7.67
CA GLN A 83 8.58 10.31 7.35
C GLN A 83 8.26 10.89 5.97
N SER A 84 7.59 10.13 5.14
CA SER A 84 7.24 10.56 3.79
C SER A 84 5.73 10.65 3.60
N HIS A 85 5.30 11.61 2.78
CA HIS A 85 3.89 11.73 2.43
C HIS A 85 3.44 10.54 1.59
N TYR A 86 2.23 10.04 1.83
CA TYR A 86 1.70 8.85 1.15
C TYR A 86 1.58 9.02 -0.37
N ARG A 87 1.49 10.24 -0.86
CA ARG A 87 1.40 10.57 -2.30
C ARG A 87 2.75 10.60 -3.00
N LYS A 88 3.84 10.43 -2.27
CA LYS A 88 5.19 10.41 -2.83
C LYS A 88 5.76 9.02 -2.83
N PRO A 89 6.48 8.61 -3.88
CA PRO A 89 7.20 7.35 -3.83
C PRO A 89 8.24 7.39 -2.72
N LEU A 90 8.39 6.27 -2.02
CA LEU A 90 9.34 6.12 -0.94
C LEU A 90 10.47 5.23 -1.41
N VAL A 91 11.71 5.70 -1.31
CA VAL A 91 12.89 4.92 -1.68
C VAL A 91 13.51 4.34 -0.43
N PHE A 92 13.60 3.01 -0.36
CA PHE A 92 14.21 2.31 0.76
C PHE A 92 15.73 2.28 0.60
N THR A 93 16.44 2.71 1.64
CA THR A 93 17.88 2.53 1.79
C THR A 93 18.18 2.18 3.23
N TYR A 94 19.24 1.40 3.46
CA TYR A 94 19.67 1.10 4.84
C TYR A 94 20.14 2.35 5.56
N ASP A 95 20.74 3.30 4.86
CA ASP A 95 21.17 4.57 5.44
C ASP A 95 20.01 5.35 6.05
N ALA A 96 18.82 5.25 5.45
CA ALA A 96 17.63 5.93 5.96
C ALA A 96 17.12 5.34 7.28
N LEU A 97 17.49 4.09 7.58
CA LEU A 97 17.15 3.44 8.85
C LEU A 97 18.16 3.75 9.95
N ASP A 98 19.35 4.12 9.57
CA ASP A 98 20.41 4.48 10.51
C ASP A 98 20.22 5.92 10.99
#